data_29294cc5f9cfd60116f8bb4afb24e9ff
#
_entry.id   29294cc5f9cfd60116f8bb4afb24e9ff
#
_cell.length_a   1.000
_cell.length_b   1.000
_cell.length_c   1.000
_cell.angle_alpha   90.00
_cell.angle_beta   90.00
_cell.angle_gamma   90.00
#
_symmetry.space_group_name_H-M   'P 1'
#
loop_
_entity.id
_entity.type
_entity.pdbx_description
1 polymer ?
#
loop_
_entity_poly.entity_id
_entity_poly.type
_entity_poly.pdbx_seq_one_letter_code
_entity_poly.pdbx_strand_id
1 'polypeptide(L)'
;IFLKDYDQLVNYKIENVNTNTSFKQLEEIKDLEYRLRLYVTLRLSVEANNEDAILWSSKVLSACAVAANQMNELWTKILEDKEIKQSSYYTTYKFIIEEKLNNAKHTLPLEQQEILNLVYPTSKKAFSDMYYALTGNAKANYRGNSLPLTQVKNMCHDNDSNVRKDAFLAELEAYKPIETPLAFAVSAIKKQQLIEAHLLGYKDPLEKMLIESRMSSKTLDAMMTSIQRYL
;
A
#
# COMPACT_ATOMS: atom_id res chain seq x y z
N ILE A 1 6.26 -17.07 -22.02
CA ILE A 1 6.99 -16.39 -20.92
C ILE A 1 6.11 -16.38 -19.68
N PHE A 2 4.95 -15.71 -19.65
CA PHE A 2 4.08 -15.56 -18.48
C PHE A 2 3.76 -16.87 -17.75
N LEU A 3 3.28 -17.90 -18.44
CA LEU A 3 2.97 -19.20 -17.83
C LEU A 3 4.22 -19.88 -17.25
N LYS A 4 5.37 -19.75 -17.91
CA LYS A 4 6.65 -20.26 -17.40
C LYS A 4 7.07 -19.55 -16.11
N ASP A 5 6.95 -18.22 -16.08
CA ASP A 5 7.27 -17.41 -14.89
C ASP A 5 6.32 -17.76 -13.73
N TYR A 6 5.02 -18.00 -14.02
CA TYR A 6 4.05 -18.41 -13.02
C TYR A 6 4.39 -19.79 -12.43
N ASP A 7 4.65 -20.78 -13.28
CA ASP A 7 5.04 -22.14 -12.86
C ASP A 7 6.35 -22.10 -12.03
N GLN A 8 7.29 -21.25 -12.44
CA GLN A 8 8.55 -21.08 -11.71
C GLN A 8 8.31 -20.47 -10.33
N LEU A 9 7.45 -19.46 -10.20
CA LEU A 9 7.12 -18.83 -8.91
C LEU A 9 6.39 -19.80 -7.98
N VAL A 10 5.37 -20.50 -8.48
CA VAL A 10 4.57 -21.46 -7.68
C VAL A 10 5.41 -22.63 -7.17
N ASN A 11 6.36 -23.11 -7.97
CA ASN A 11 7.22 -24.23 -7.64
C ASN A 11 8.58 -23.81 -7.07
N TYR A 12 8.77 -22.52 -6.74
CA TYR A 12 10.03 -22.02 -6.22
C TYR A 12 10.37 -22.70 -4.90
N LYS A 13 11.60 -23.18 -4.78
CA LYS A 13 12.11 -23.82 -3.56
C LYS A 13 13.32 -23.05 -3.05
N ILE A 14 13.25 -22.65 -1.79
CA ILE A 14 14.38 -22.01 -1.12
C ILE A 14 15.48 -23.04 -0.91
N GLU A 15 16.66 -22.74 -1.42
CA GLU A 15 17.87 -23.49 -1.13
C GLU A 15 18.49 -22.95 0.17
N ASN A 16 18.87 -23.86 1.05
CA ASN A 16 19.37 -23.51 2.36
C ASN A 16 20.91 -23.40 2.31
N VAL A 17 21.41 -22.25 1.89
CA VAL A 17 22.84 -22.05 1.69
C VAL A 17 23.34 -20.89 2.58
N ASN A 18 23.94 -19.87 2.03
CA ASN A 18 24.53 -18.76 2.75
C ASN A 18 23.79 -17.44 2.44
N THR A 19 24.15 -16.38 3.13
CA THR A 19 23.55 -15.04 2.98
C THR A 19 23.58 -14.55 1.53
N ASN A 20 24.65 -14.77 0.79
CA ASN A 20 24.76 -14.35 -0.61
C ASN A 20 23.75 -15.09 -1.49
N THR A 21 23.57 -16.39 -1.29
CA THR A 21 22.55 -17.19 -1.99
C THR A 21 21.15 -16.74 -1.61
N SER A 22 20.91 -16.40 -0.35
CA SER A 22 19.62 -15.85 0.11
C SER A 22 19.27 -14.54 -0.60
N PHE A 23 20.22 -13.63 -0.79
CA PHE A 23 20.02 -12.41 -1.56
C PHE A 23 19.66 -12.69 -3.02
N LYS A 24 20.39 -13.60 -3.65
CA LYS A 24 20.12 -13.99 -5.04
C LYS A 24 18.72 -14.58 -5.20
N GLN A 25 18.30 -15.45 -4.30
CA GLN A 25 16.95 -16.01 -4.28
C GLN A 25 15.86 -14.92 -4.06
N LEU A 26 16.14 -13.93 -3.20
CA LEU A 26 15.24 -12.78 -3.04
C LEU A 26 15.05 -11.99 -4.34
N GLU A 27 16.15 -11.73 -5.07
CA GLU A 27 16.10 -11.04 -6.36
C GLU A 27 15.29 -11.84 -7.38
N GLU A 28 15.51 -13.15 -7.47
CA GLU A 28 14.81 -14.05 -8.38
C GLU A 28 13.28 -14.07 -8.09
N ILE A 29 12.90 -14.24 -6.83
CA ILE A 29 11.49 -14.24 -6.43
C ILE A 29 10.85 -12.87 -6.73
N LYS A 30 11.53 -11.78 -6.42
CA LYS A 30 11.04 -10.42 -6.67
C LYS A 30 10.86 -10.13 -8.15
N ASP A 31 11.78 -10.56 -8.98
CA ASP A 31 11.70 -10.37 -10.42
C ASP A 31 10.51 -11.15 -11.02
N LEU A 32 10.32 -12.41 -10.61
CA LEU A 32 9.16 -13.22 -11.01
C LEU A 32 7.84 -12.56 -10.56
N GLU A 33 7.74 -12.16 -9.28
CA GLU A 33 6.57 -11.48 -8.74
C GLU A 33 6.24 -10.20 -9.53
N TYR A 34 7.25 -9.38 -9.79
CA TYR A 34 7.10 -8.11 -10.51
C TYR A 34 6.58 -8.32 -11.93
N ARG A 35 7.20 -9.22 -12.70
CA ARG A 35 6.79 -9.50 -14.09
C ARG A 35 5.34 -10.02 -14.15
N LEU A 36 4.97 -10.93 -13.28
CA LEU A 36 3.63 -11.50 -13.24
C LEU A 36 2.57 -10.46 -12.88
N ARG A 37 2.81 -9.68 -11.84
CA ARG A 37 1.89 -8.59 -11.42
C ARG A 37 1.75 -7.54 -12.50
N LEU A 38 2.87 -7.11 -13.09
CA LEU A 38 2.87 -6.10 -14.14
C LEU A 38 2.04 -6.56 -15.36
N TYR A 39 2.21 -7.82 -15.78
CA TYR A 39 1.49 -8.36 -16.92
C TYR A 39 -0.04 -8.33 -16.71
N VAL A 40 -0.54 -8.84 -15.58
CA VAL A 40 -1.99 -8.85 -15.32
C VAL A 40 -2.54 -7.44 -15.10
N THR A 41 -1.78 -6.55 -14.45
CA THR A 41 -2.18 -5.15 -14.26
C THR A 41 -2.30 -4.41 -15.58
N LEU A 42 -1.35 -4.56 -16.49
CA LEU A 42 -1.39 -3.94 -17.81
C LEU A 42 -2.55 -4.47 -18.65
N ARG A 43 -2.83 -5.78 -18.62
CA ARG A 43 -4.00 -6.33 -19.30
C ARG A 43 -5.32 -5.75 -18.79
N LEU A 44 -5.47 -5.65 -17.47
CA LEU A 44 -6.68 -5.08 -16.84
C LEU A 44 -6.79 -3.56 -17.07
N SER A 45 -5.68 -2.85 -17.23
CA SER A 45 -5.71 -1.41 -17.54
C SER A 45 -6.21 -1.11 -18.95
N VAL A 46 -6.01 -2.03 -19.87
CA VAL A 46 -6.54 -1.93 -21.25
C VAL A 46 -7.99 -2.39 -21.34
N GLU A 47 -8.32 -3.50 -20.65
CA GLU A 47 -9.65 -4.10 -20.68
C GLU A 47 -10.03 -4.57 -19.27
N ALA A 48 -10.68 -3.68 -18.50
CA ALA A 48 -11.01 -3.92 -17.09
C ALA A 48 -11.92 -5.15 -16.86
N ASN A 49 -12.75 -5.52 -17.83
CA ASN A 49 -13.68 -6.64 -17.75
C ASN A 49 -13.14 -7.93 -18.44
N ASN A 50 -11.85 -8.00 -18.72
CA ASN A 50 -11.26 -9.20 -19.31
C ASN A 50 -11.25 -10.35 -18.29
N GLU A 51 -12.15 -11.32 -18.46
CA GLU A 51 -12.36 -12.42 -17.51
C GLU A 51 -11.10 -13.26 -17.30
N ASP A 52 -10.34 -13.52 -18.37
CA ASP A 52 -9.07 -14.25 -18.29
C ASP A 52 -8.03 -13.48 -17.46
N ALA A 53 -7.92 -12.17 -17.66
CA ALA A 53 -7.01 -11.33 -16.87
C ALA A 53 -7.43 -11.23 -15.39
N ILE A 54 -8.73 -11.19 -15.10
CA ILE A 54 -9.27 -11.21 -13.74
C ILE A 54 -8.92 -12.54 -13.04
N LEU A 55 -9.14 -13.66 -13.73
CA LEU A 55 -8.81 -14.99 -13.24
C LEU A 55 -7.30 -15.10 -12.93
N TRP A 56 -6.46 -14.68 -13.88
CA TRP A 56 -5.01 -14.71 -13.69
C TRP A 56 -4.53 -13.73 -12.61
N SER A 57 -5.18 -12.59 -12.44
CA SER A 57 -4.87 -11.67 -11.34
C SER A 57 -5.06 -12.34 -9.99
N SER A 58 -6.15 -13.09 -9.80
CA SER A 58 -6.40 -13.85 -8.58
C SER A 58 -5.35 -14.94 -8.33
N LYS A 59 -5.01 -15.72 -9.38
CA LYS A 59 -3.98 -16.77 -9.30
C LYS A 59 -2.61 -16.20 -8.96
N VAL A 60 -2.21 -15.11 -9.63
CA VAL A 60 -0.94 -14.42 -9.38
C VAL A 60 -0.89 -13.87 -7.95
N LEU A 61 -2.00 -13.27 -7.47
CA LEU A 61 -2.06 -12.77 -6.10
C LEU A 61 -1.84 -13.89 -5.07
N SER A 62 -2.46 -15.05 -5.27
CA SER A 62 -2.28 -16.21 -4.41
C SER A 62 -0.84 -16.74 -4.43
N ALA A 63 -0.22 -16.84 -5.61
CA ALA A 63 1.17 -17.24 -5.75
C ALA A 63 2.13 -16.26 -5.07
N CYS A 64 1.88 -14.94 -5.22
CA CYS A 64 2.66 -13.91 -4.56
C CYS A 64 2.52 -13.94 -3.03
N ALA A 65 1.38 -14.35 -2.49
CA ALA A 65 1.22 -14.51 -1.04
C ALA A 65 2.12 -15.63 -0.49
N VAL A 66 2.24 -16.74 -1.22
CA VAL A 66 3.19 -17.82 -0.85
C VAL A 66 4.63 -17.32 -0.99
N ALA A 67 4.96 -16.66 -2.09
CA ALA A 67 6.30 -16.09 -2.31
C ALA A 67 6.69 -15.06 -1.24
N ALA A 68 5.73 -14.27 -0.72
CA ALA A 68 5.98 -13.34 0.37
C ALA A 68 6.45 -14.03 1.66
N ASN A 69 5.88 -15.20 1.98
CA ASN A 69 6.34 -16.01 3.13
C ASN A 69 7.78 -16.50 2.91
N GLN A 70 8.10 -16.98 1.72
CA GLN A 70 9.46 -17.40 1.36
C GLN A 70 10.46 -16.24 1.46
N MET A 71 10.09 -15.06 0.96
CA MET A 71 10.94 -13.87 1.09
C MET A 71 11.15 -13.46 2.55
N ASN A 72 10.13 -13.57 3.40
CA ASN A 72 10.27 -13.29 4.83
C ASN A 72 11.24 -14.28 5.50
N GLU A 73 11.17 -15.55 5.15
CA GLU A 73 12.13 -16.57 5.63
C GLU A 73 13.56 -16.21 5.21
N LEU A 74 13.77 -15.85 3.96
CA LEU A 74 15.10 -15.43 3.45
C LEU A 74 15.61 -14.17 4.17
N TRP A 75 14.74 -13.17 4.37
CA TRP A 75 15.10 -11.98 5.13
C TRP A 75 15.47 -12.29 6.58
N THR A 76 14.74 -13.17 7.24
CA THR A 76 15.08 -13.61 8.61
C THR A 76 16.49 -14.17 8.65
N LYS A 77 16.83 -15.09 7.74
CA LYS A 77 18.18 -15.67 7.64
C LYS A 77 19.27 -14.61 7.41
N ILE A 78 18.99 -13.65 6.50
CA ILE A 78 19.91 -12.55 6.20
C ILE A 78 20.15 -11.66 7.43
N LEU A 79 19.09 -11.33 8.17
CA LEU A 79 19.18 -10.42 9.33
C LEU A 79 19.77 -11.09 10.57
N GLU A 80 19.70 -12.42 10.68
CA GLU A 80 20.33 -13.21 11.74
C GLU A 80 21.84 -13.42 11.51
N ASP A 81 22.31 -13.22 10.28
CA ASP A 81 23.74 -13.36 9.96
C ASP A 81 24.56 -12.23 10.59
N LYS A 82 25.38 -12.59 11.60
CA LYS A 82 26.24 -11.65 12.33
C LYS A 82 27.33 -11.02 11.43
N GLU A 83 27.68 -11.69 10.35
CA GLU A 83 28.71 -11.26 9.40
C GLU A 83 28.14 -10.58 8.16
N ILE A 84 26.83 -10.27 8.15
CA ILE A 84 26.18 -9.65 7.01
C ILE A 84 26.92 -8.42 6.47
N LYS A 85 27.52 -7.63 7.35
CA LYS A 85 28.29 -6.42 6.98
C LYS A 85 29.56 -6.73 6.17
N GLN A 86 30.03 -7.97 6.19
CA GLN A 86 31.18 -8.44 5.42
C GLN A 86 30.75 -9.04 4.07
N SER A 87 29.46 -9.25 3.87
CA SER A 87 28.90 -9.77 2.62
C SER A 87 29.12 -8.80 1.46
N SER A 88 29.42 -9.34 0.27
CA SER A 88 29.50 -8.53 -0.97
C SER A 88 28.21 -7.79 -1.30
N TYR A 89 27.06 -8.31 -0.88
CA TYR A 89 25.76 -7.68 -1.06
C TYR A 89 25.51 -6.51 -0.11
N TYR A 90 26.21 -6.44 1.04
CA TYR A 90 25.98 -5.35 1.99
C TYR A 90 26.25 -3.97 1.38
N THR A 91 27.28 -3.81 0.58
CA THR A 91 27.59 -2.52 -0.07
C THR A 91 26.47 -2.09 -1.01
N THR A 92 25.94 -3.02 -1.78
CA THR A 92 24.86 -2.76 -2.76
C THR A 92 23.52 -2.52 -2.09
N TYR A 93 23.19 -3.33 -1.08
CA TYR A 93 21.89 -3.33 -0.42
C TYR A 93 21.88 -2.72 0.97
N LYS A 94 22.91 -1.98 1.34
CA LYS A 94 23.09 -1.39 2.68
C LYS A 94 21.84 -0.72 3.20
N PHE A 95 21.26 0.15 2.40
CA PHE A 95 20.06 0.90 2.79
C PHE A 95 18.88 -0.01 3.14
N ILE A 96 18.59 -1.01 2.30
CA ILE A 96 17.49 -1.95 2.52
C ILE A 96 17.75 -2.82 3.74
N ILE A 97 18.99 -3.26 3.93
CA ILE A 97 19.39 -4.08 5.08
C ILE A 97 19.22 -3.28 6.38
N GLU A 98 19.74 -2.05 6.43
CA GLU A 98 19.61 -1.16 7.59
C GLU A 98 18.14 -0.80 7.87
N GLU A 99 17.35 -0.54 6.83
CA GLU A 99 15.91 -0.32 6.95
C GLU A 99 15.19 -1.54 7.53
N LYS A 100 15.49 -2.74 7.04
CA LYS A 100 14.93 -3.99 7.57
C LYS A 100 15.33 -4.25 9.02
N LEU A 101 16.60 -4.03 9.37
CA LEU A 101 17.08 -4.13 10.76
C LEU A 101 16.37 -3.12 11.68
N ASN A 102 16.11 -1.92 11.20
CA ASN A 102 15.37 -0.94 11.96
C ASN A 102 13.89 -1.33 12.12
N ASN A 103 13.25 -1.77 11.04
CA ASN A 103 11.85 -2.19 11.06
C ASN A 103 11.62 -3.44 11.92
N ALA A 104 12.62 -4.31 12.05
CA ALA A 104 12.55 -5.49 12.93
C ALA A 104 12.33 -5.12 14.42
N LYS A 105 12.72 -3.90 14.84
CA LYS A 105 12.45 -3.38 16.18
C LYS A 105 10.96 -3.07 16.42
N HIS A 106 10.21 -2.92 15.35
CA HIS A 106 8.79 -2.57 15.31
C HIS A 106 7.93 -3.74 14.83
N THR A 107 8.33 -4.96 15.16
CA THR A 107 7.62 -6.18 14.77
C THR A 107 6.96 -6.81 15.97
N LEU A 108 5.71 -7.22 15.82
CA LEU A 108 4.99 -7.96 16.84
C LEU A 108 5.39 -9.45 16.83
N PRO A 109 5.24 -10.15 17.96
CA PRO A 109 5.26 -11.61 17.99
C PRO A 109 4.28 -12.20 16.96
N LEU A 110 4.65 -13.32 16.35
CA LEU A 110 3.90 -13.94 15.25
C LEU A 110 2.41 -14.11 15.57
N GLU A 111 2.10 -14.64 16.75
CA GLU A 111 0.72 -14.86 17.20
C GLU A 111 -0.13 -13.58 17.24
N GLN A 112 0.48 -12.46 17.69
CA GLN A 112 -0.21 -11.17 17.72
C GLN A 112 -0.40 -10.61 16.32
N GLN A 113 0.59 -10.81 15.45
CA GLN A 113 0.52 -10.39 14.04
C GLN A 113 -0.56 -11.16 13.29
N GLU A 114 -0.70 -12.46 13.55
CA GLU A 114 -1.78 -13.29 12.97
C GLU A 114 -3.17 -12.79 13.40
N ILE A 115 -3.36 -12.47 14.68
CA ILE A 115 -4.62 -11.90 15.17
C ILE A 115 -4.94 -10.58 14.45
N LEU A 116 -3.98 -9.68 14.34
CA LEU A 116 -4.19 -8.40 13.63
C LEU A 116 -4.55 -8.62 12.15
N ASN A 117 -3.91 -9.58 11.50
CA ASN A 117 -4.20 -9.92 10.11
C ASN A 117 -5.62 -10.49 9.94
N LEU A 118 -6.09 -11.31 10.90
CA LEU A 118 -7.44 -11.88 10.89
C LEU A 118 -8.53 -10.80 11.08
N VAL A 119 -8.29 -9.80 11.92
CA VAL A 119 -9.27 -8.73 12.16
C VAL A 119 -9.18 -7.57 11.16
N TYR A 120 -8.09 -7.45 10.40
CA TYR A 120 -7.88 -6.37 9.44
C TYR A 120 -9.01 -6.23 8.40
N PRO A 121 -9.56 -7.31 7.79
CA PRO A 121 -10.65 -7.20 6.82
C PRO A 121 -11.94 -6.60 7.40
N THR A 122 -12.21 -6.84 8.69
CA THR A 122 -13.42 -6.38 9.39
C THR A 122 -13.21 -5.07 10.17
N SER A 123 -12.01 -4.51 10.13
CA SER A 123 -11.63 -3.29 10.82
C SER A 123 -11.27 -2.18 9.81
N LYS A 124 -10.02 -1.77 9.74
CA LYS A 124 -9.53 -0.69 8.88
C LYS A 124 -9.92 -0.86 7.40
N LYS A 125 -9.81 -2.10 6.88
CA LYS A 125 -10.17 -2.40 5.48
C LYS A 125 -11.66 -2.17 5.23
N ALA A 126 -12.54 -2.64 6.12
CA ALA A 126 -13.99 -2.47 5.98
C ALA A 126 -14.39 -0.99 5.91
N PHE A 127 -13.80 -0.14 6.75
CA PHE A 127 -14.05 1.31 6.71
C PHE A 127 -13.50 1.96 5.45
N SER A 128 -12.38 1.50 4.94
CA SER A 128 -11.85 1.96 3.65
C SER A 128 -12.75 1.56 2.49
N ASP A 129 -13.24 0.32 2.48
CA ASP A 129 -14.17 -0.16 1.46
C ASP A 129 -15.50 0.60 1.52
N MET A 130 -16.00 0.90 2.71
CA MET A 130 -17.19 1.74 2.90
C MET A 130 -16.98 3.16 2.32
N TYR A 131 -15.81 3.77 2.54
CA TYR A 131 -15.46 5.05 1.93
C TYR A 131 -15.56 4.99 0.40
N TYR A 132 -14.95 4.00 -0.22
CA TYR A 132 -14.98 3.83 -1.67
C TYR A 132 -16.40 3.55 -2.19
N ALA A 133 -17.17 2.74 -1.49
CA ALA A 133 -18.57 2.46 -1.86
C ALA A 133 -19.46 3.72 -1.77
N LEU A 134 -19.36 4.48 -0.69
CA LEU A 134 -20.15 5.70 -0.50
C LEU A 134 -19.78 6.79 -1.52
N THR A 135 -18.48 7.05 -1.70
CA THR A 135 -18.03 8.10 -2.64
C THR A 135 -18.21 7.70 -4.10
N GLY A 136 -18.05 6.41 -4.43
CA GLY A 136 -18.26 5.89 -5.78
C GLY A 136 -19.72 5.93 -6.23
N ASN A 137 -20.67 5.78 -5.30
CA ASN A 137 -22.11 5.86 -5.57
C ASN A 137 -22.68 7.28 -5.41
N ALA A 138 -21.92 8.21 -4.83
CA ALA A 138 -22.38 9.57 -4.61
C ALA A 138 -22.61 10.31 -5.93
N LYS A 139 -23.71 11.06 -5.98
CA LYS A 139 -24.07 11.93 -7.12
C LYS A 139 -24.10 13.38 -6.66
N ALA A 140 -23.56 14.26 -7.49
CA ALA A 140 -23.59 15.70 -7.29
C ALA A 140 -24.61 16.35 -8.22
N ASN A 141 -25.32 17.34 -7.72
CA ASN A 141 -26.21 18.17 -8.54
C ASN A 141 -25.38 19.32 -9.13
N TYR A 142 -24.96 19.18 -10.37
CA TYR A 142 -24.24 20.21 -11.08
C TYR A 142 -25.18 20.93 -12.08
N ARG A 143 -25.50 22.19 -11.82
CA ARG A 143 -26.38 23.02 -12.64
C ARG A 143 -27.74 22.35 -12.99
N GLY A 144 -28.33 21.67 -12.01
CA GLY A 144 -29.59 20.96 -12.16
C GLY A 144 -29.50 19.53 -12.73
N ASN A 145 -28.31 19.08 -13.10
CA ASN A 145 -28.05 17.72 -13.58
C ASN A 145 -27.43 16.85 -12.49
N SER A 146 -27.94 15.63 -12.30
CA SER A 146 -27.39 14.65 -11.39
C SER A 146 -26.23 13.89 -12.07
N LEU A 147 -25.01 14.21 -11.70
CA LEU A 147 -23.78 13.64 -12.26
C LEU A 147 -23.02 12.77 -11.22
N PRO A 148 -22.27 11.76 -11.64
CA PRO A 148 -21.34 11.06 -10.75
C PRO A 148 -20.38 12.04 -10.09
N LEU A 149 -20.09 11.85 -8.79
CA LEU A 149 -19.19 12.73 -8.05
C LEU A 149 -17.79 12.83 -8.70
N THR A 150 -17.26 11.71 -9.22
CA THR A 150 -15.99 11.69 -9.93
C THR A 150 -15.94 12.56 -11.17
N GLN A 151 -17.06 12.65 -11.90
CA GLN A 151 -17.16 13.52 -13.08
C GLN A 151 -17.14 14.99 -12.66
N VAL A 152 -17.87 15.35 -11.61
CA VAL A 152 -17.88 16.73 -11.10
C VAL A 152 -16.52 17.13 -10.54
N LYS A 153 -15.81 16.25 -9.86
CA LYS A 153 -14.43 16.48 -9.40
C LYS A 153 -13.49 16.79 -10.57
N ASN A 154 -13.62 16.12 -11.69
CA ASN A 154 -12.80 16.40 -12.85
C ASN A 154 -13.06 17.80 -13.45
N MET A 155 -14.28 18.32 -13.31
CA MET A 155 -14.62 19.68 -13.76
C MET A 155 -13.94 20.78 -12.93
N CYS A 156 -13.41 20.47 -11.73
CA CYS A 156 -12.60 21.42 -10.96
C CYS A 156 -11.27 21.79 -11.64
N HIS A 157 -10.92 21.12 -12.74
CA HIS A 157 -9.75 21.42 -13.57
C HIS A 157 -10.12 22.10 -14.92
N ASP A 158 -11.38 22.50 -15.12
CA ASP A 158 -11.83 23.17 -16.34
C ASP A 158 -11.13 24.53 -16.52
N ASN A 159 -10.99 24.97 -17.77
CA ASN A 159 -10.41 26.27 -18.09
C ASN A 159 -11.27 27.44 -17.63
N ASP A 160 -12.63 27.30 -17.65
CA ASP A 160 -13.57 28.30 -17.18
C ASP A 160 -13.65 28.30 -15.65
N SER A 161 -13.36 29.44 -15.05
CA SER A 161 -13.39 29.62 -13.59
C SER A 161 -14.80 29.43 -13.00
N ASN A 162 -15.87 29.75 -13.76
CA ASN A 162 -17.25 29.53 -13.29
C ASN A 162 -17.59 28.04 -13.26
N VAL A 163 -17.11 27.27 -14.25
CA VAL A 163 -17.25 25.80 -14.25
C VAL A 163 -16.58 25.22 -13.01
N ARG A 164 -15.33 25.62 -12.73
CA ARG A 164 -14.57 25.14 -11.55
C ARG A 164 -15.29 25.47 -10.24
N LYS A 165 -15.78 26.71 -10.11
CA LYS A 165 -16.49 27.16 -8.91
C LYS A 165 -17.79 26.39 -8.69
N ASP A 166 -18.63 26.25 -9.71
CA ASP A 166 -19.91 25.56 -9.61
C ASP A 166 -19.68 24.05 -9.32
N ALA A 167 -18.65 23.46 -9.94
CA ALA A 167 -18.26 22.06 -9.69
C ALA A 167 -17.82 21.86 -8.24
N PHE A 168 -16.99 22.74 -7.70
CA PHE A 168 -16.54 22.68 -6.31
C PHE A 168 -17.72 22.77 -5.33
N LEU A 169 -18.65 23.70 -5.55
CA LEU A 169 -19.84 23.81 -4.70
C LEU A 169 -20.72 22.56 -4.78
N ALA A 170 -20.94 22.03 -5.99
CA ALA A 170 -21.71 20.79 -6.19
C ALA A 170 -21.02 19.56 -5.53
N GLU A 171 -19.69 19.49 -5.56
CA GLU A 171 -18.92 18.48 -4.86
C GLU A 171 -19.13 18.55 -3.35
N LEU A 172 -19.02 19.73 -2.74
CA LEU A 172 -19.22 19.90 -1.30
C LEU A 172 -20.63 19.48 -0.86
N GLU A 173 -21.67 19.88 -1.62
CA GLU A 173 -23.04 19.47 -1.32
C GLU A 173 -23.24 17.95 -1.44
N ALA A 174 -22.57 17.29 -2.37
CA ALA A 174 -22.66 15.84 -2.55
C ALA A 174 -22.09 15.02 -1.38
N TYR A 175 -21.18 15.59 -0.58
CA TYR A 175 -20.67 14.93 0.62
C TYR A 175 -21.59 15.03 1.83
N LYS A 176 -22.49 16.00 1.91
CA LYS A 176 -23.36 16.20 3.08
C LYS A 176 -24.16 14.96 3.49
N PRO A 177 -24.81 14.22 2.56
CA PRO A 177 -25.58 13.03 2.94
C PRO A 177 -24.73 11.90 3.49
N ILE A 178 -23.44 11.86 3.17
CA ILE A 178 -22.49 10.80 3.57
C ILE A 178 -21.46 11.28 4.60
N GLU A 179 -21.55 12.50 5.09
CA GLU A 179 -20.62 13.10 6.05
C GLU A 179 -20.51 12.29 7.34
N THR A 180 -21.64 11.94 7.94
CA THR A 180 -21.66 11.18 9.20
C THR A 180 -20.97 9.82 9.08
N PRO A 181 -21.31 8.92 8.14
CA PRO A 181 -20.61 7.65 8.00
C PRO A 181 -19.12 7.82 7.65
N LEU A 182 -18.76 8.84 6.87
CA LEU A 182 -17.35 9.13 6.56
C LEU A 182 -16.58 9.59 7.80
N ALA A 183 -17.19 10.42 8.66
CA ALA A 183 -16.58 10.84 9.93
C ALA A 183 -16.31 9.64 10.86
N PHE A 184 -17.26 8.70 10.96
CA PHE A 184 -17.04 7.43 11.68
C PHE A 184 -15.92 6.60 11.08
N ALA A 185 -15.87 6.47 9.75
CA ALA A 185 -14.81 5.72 9.06
C ALA A 185 -13.42 6.31 9.35
N VAL A 186 -13.26 7.62 9.18
CA VAL A 186 -11.99 8.31 9.47
C VAL A 186 -11.59 8.14 10.93
N SER A 187 -12.54 8.31 11.86
CA SER A 187 -12.29 8.14 13.28
C SER A 187 -11.85 6.73 13.64
N ALA A 188 -12.49 5.70 13.07
CA ALA A 188 -12.15 4.31 13.28
C ALA A 188 -10.74 3.98 12.74
N ILE A 189 -10.44 4.41 11.50
CA ILE A 189 -9.13 4.21 10.88
C ILE A 189 -8.02 4.90 11.70
N LYS A 190 -8.26 6.15 12.15
CA LYS A 190 -7.28 6.88 12.94
C LYS A 190 -7.05 6.27 14.31
N LYS A 191 -8.12 5.80 14.99
CA LYS A 191 -7.97 5.07 16.27
C LYS A 191 -7.16 3.79 16.09
N GLN A 192 -7.42 3.01 15.03
CA GLN A 192 -6.65 1.82 14.75
C GLN A 192 -5.18 2.14 14.49
N GLN A 193 -4.87 3.20 13.73
CA GLN A 193 -3.48 3.65 13.50
C GLN A 193 -2.76 4.02 14.81
N LEU A 194 -3.45 4.65 15.76
CA LEU A 194 -2.90 4.95 17.08
C LEU A 194 -2.57 3.66 17.85
N ILE A 195 -3.47 2.70 17.87
CA ILE A 195 -3.28 1.41 18.53
C ILE A 195 -2.11 0.64 17.89
N GLU A 196 -2.09 0.54 16.55
CA GLU A 196 -1.03 -0.14 15.80
C GLU A 196 0.34 0.51 16.07
N ALA A 197 0.45 1.84 16.05
CA ALA A 197 1.70 2.54 16.34
C ALA A 197 2.19 2.23 17.76
N HIS A 198 1.29 2.26 18.75
CA HIS A 198 1.63 1.92 20.13
C HIS A 198 2.09 0.46 20.29
N LEU A 199 1.34 -0.49 19.72
CA LEU A 199 1.68 -1.92 19.79
C LEU A 199 3.04 -2.21 19.14
N LEU A 200 3.36 -1.55 18.04
CA LEU A 200 4.62 -1.67 17.31
C LEU A 200 5.78 -0.88 17.96
N GLY A 201 5.56 -0.19 19.08
CA GLY A 201 6.59 0.54 19.80
C GLY A 201 7.03 1.83 19.12
N TYR A 202 6.22 2.40 18.24
CA TYR A 202 6.42 3.76 17.74
C TYR A 202 5.97 4.79 18.79
N LYS A 203 6.62 5.94 18.82
CA LYS A 203 6.23 7.05 19.67
C LYS A 203 4.80 7.53 19.37
N ASP A 204 4.49 7.63 18.09
CA ASP A 204 3.20 8.06 17.57
C ASP A 204 3.00 7.63 16.10
N PRO A 205 1.80 7.75 15.52
CA PRO A 205 1.56 7.43 14.12
C PRO A 205 2.37 8.27 13.12
N LEU A 206 2.79 9.48 13.50
CA LEU A 206 3.60 10.34 12.64
C LEU A 206 5.01 9.77 12.49
N GLU A 207 5.65 9.31 13.57
CA GLU A 207 6.94 8.64 13.50
C GLU A 207 6.88 7.41 12.57
N LYS A 208 5.85 6.55 12.76
CA LYS A 208 5.60 5.41 11.87
C LYS A 208 5.53 5.84 10.41
N MET A 209 4.71 6.85 10.12
CA MET A 209 4.51 7.35 8.76
C MET A 209 5.80 7.93 8.15
N LEU A 210 6.59 8.66 8.94
CA LEU A 210 7.87 9.23 8.48
C LEU A 210 8.87 8.13 8.12
N ILE A 211 8.97 7.08 8.93
CA ILE A 211 9.84 5.93 8.66
C ILE A 211 9.38 5.20 7.40
N GLU A 212 8.08 4.88 7.29
CA GLU A 212 7.50 4.19 6.11
C GLU A 212 7.65 5.02 4.83
N SER A 213 7.55 6.34 4.92
CA SER A 213 7.73 7.28 3.79
C SER A 213 9.19 7.64 3.53
N ARG A 214 10.14 7.11 4.31
CA ARG A 214 11.57 7.44 4.23
C ARG A 214 11.83 8.94 4.30
N MET A 215 11.04 9.65 5.11
CA MET A 215 11.09 11.11 5.25
C MET A 215 11.65 11.50 6.60
N SER A 216 12.52 12.50 6.63
CA SER A 216 12.98 13.10 7.90
C SER A 216 11.94 14.10 8.44
N SER A 217 11.89 14.28 9.76
CA SER A 217 11.08 15.35 10.39
C SER A 217 11.44 16.74 9.85
N LYS A 218 12.71 17.00 9.58
CA LYS A 218 13.15 18.27 8.98
C LYS A 218 12.56 18.51 7.61
N THR A 219 12.42 17.46 6.80
CA THR A 219 11.78 17.55 5.47
C THR A 219 10.30 17.86 5.61
N LEU A 220 9.61 17.19 6.54
CA LEU A 220 8.19 17.48 6.82
C LEU A 220 8.01 18.91 7.31
N ASP A 221 8.83 19.38 8.26
CA ASP A 221 8.75 20.75 8.81
C ASP A 221 8.97 21.79 7.71
N ALA A 222 9.94 21.56 6.82
CA ALA A 222 10.18 22.45 5.68
C ALA A 222 9.00 22.49 4.71
N MET A 223 8.38 21.34 4.41
CA MET A 223 7.17 21.27 3.59
C MET A 223 6.01 22.03 4.24
N MET A 224 5.73 21.77 5.53
CA MET A 224 4.62 22.41 6.25
C MET A 224 4.82 23.93 6.36
N THR A 225 6.05 24.36 6.65
CA THR A 225 6.40 25.80 6.70
C THR A 225 6.19 26.46 5.33
N SER A 226 6.60 25.79 4.25
CA SER A 226 6.40 26.32 2.90
C SER A 226 4.92 26.40 2.54
N ILE A 227 4.12 25.38 2.84
CA ILE A 227 2.68 25.39 2.63
C ILE A 227 2.03 26.54 3.39
N GLN A 228 2.33 26.71 4.69
CA GLN A 228 1.77 27.79 5.52
C GLN A 228 2.15 29.19 5.04
N ARG A 229 3.31 29.32 4.38
CA ARG A 229 3.78 30.60 3.86
C ARG A 229 3.06 31.03 2.58
N TYR A 230 2.58 30.08 1.78
CA TYR A 230 2.01 30.33 0.44
C TYR A 230 0.50 30.06 0.35
N LEU A 231 -0.16 29.63 1.43
CA LEU A 231 -1.60 29.58 1.62
C LEU A 231 -2.12 30.83 2.30
#